data_7e56c41abea6632a1425cb6465f1e57e
#
_entry.id   7e56c41abea6632a1425cb6465f1e57e
#
_cell.length_a   1.000
_cell.length_b   1.000
_cell.length_c   1.000
_cell.angle_alpha   90.00
_cell.angle_beta   90.00
_cell.angle_gamma   90.00
#
_symmetry.space_group_name_H-M   'P 1'
#
loop_
_entity.id
_entity.type
_entity.pdbx_description
1 polymer ?
#
loop_
_entity_poly.entity_id
_entity_poly.type
_entity_poly.pdbx_seq_one_letter_code
_entity_poly.pdbx_strand_id
1 'polypeptide(L)'
;MESYLLNKEVLCILDTRQIQRFMFRSNTYMDTVGGSDLIKHILDDAIFFALHHIDPPLNEDEYDISADPDETIPYFRSDRILFQLIICTAGNALFIVRSGELCRKIIRKVSRYYLDNAYSLNIAAAVTEKTDDFGNDIFRLYRKLNEVKASCDISEPLGTLAVVMKERNTGEPVIGIAEGSGDTYSVSSSIRRKEAQRRDAVVDMKQISVSVTSEGREYVAAIHADGNNLGITIGRILQQTPDYELGIRRRRQINRSIEENFARTMAGAMQQLEAYYHAHCKNGSDLAHSFSPRRRAANPVSGLPEAGFFLPRCPEF
;
A
#
# COMPACT_ATOMS: atom_id res chain seq x y z
N MET A 1 -10.40 -15.46 16.33
CA MET A 1 -9.65 -16.67 15.89
C MET A 1 -10.17 -17.85 16.68
N GLU A 2 -10.51 -18.92 16.00
CA GLU A 2 -11.06 -20.14 16.59
C GLU A 2 -10.02 -20.85 17.45
N SER A 3 -10.45 -21.40 18.60
CA SER A 3 -9.53 -21.95 19.62
C SER A 3 -8.68 -23.12 19.10
N TYR A 4 -9.21 -23.90 18.16
CA TYR A 4 -8.51 -25.07 17.61
C TYR A 4 -7.29 -24.70 16.75
N LEU A 5 -7.22 -23.45 16.24
CA LEU A 5 -6.09 -22.98 15.42
C LEU A 5 -4.86 -22.58 16.25
N LEU A 6 -5.00 -22.38 17.57
CA LEU A 6 -3.93 -21.77 18.38
C LEU A 6 -2.59 -22.53 18.30
N ASN A 7 -2.63 -23.86 18.26
CA ASN A 7 -1.43 -24.72 18.22
C ASN A 7 -1.13 -25.28 16.82
N LYS A 8 -1.78 -24.75 15.77
CA LYS A 8 -1.61 -25.21 14.40
C LYS A 8 -0.79 -24.23 13.58
N GLU A 9 -0.05 -24.73 12.60
CA GLU A 9 0.48 -23.88 11.54
C GLU A 9 -0.66 -23.23 10.80
N VAL A 10 -0.56 -21.93 10.56
CA VAL A 10 -1.65 -21.17 9.95
C VAL A 10 -1.15 -20.27 8.81
N LEU A 11 -2.04 -20.13 7.83
CA LEU A 11 -1.93 -19.14 6.76
C LEU A 11 -2.81 -17.95 7.13
N CYS A 12 -2.27 -16.76 7.01
CA CYS A 12 -2.95 -15.52 7.37
C CYS A 12 -2.92 -14.52 6.22
N ILE A 13 -4.03 -13.84 5.99
CA ILE A 13 -4.11 -12.67 5.13
C ILE A 13 -4.62 -11.47 5.92
N LEU A 14 -3.93 -10.35 5.74
CA LEU A 14 -4.34 -9.04 6.19
C LEU A 14 -4.76 -8.21 4.99
N ASP A 15 -5.84 -7.44 5.11
CA ASP A 15 -6.38 -6.61 4.04
C ASP A 15 -6.83 -5.26 4.58
N THR A 16 -6.23 -4.20 4.06
CA THR A 16 -6.57 -2.82 4.40
C THR A 16 -7.88 -2.44 3.73
N ARG A 17 -8.86 -2.01 4.52
CA ARG A 17 -10.19 -1.67 4.04
C ARG A 17 -10.36 -0.17 3.88
N GLN A 18 -11.33 0.21 3.03
CA GLN A 18 -11.75 1.60 2.82
C GLN A 18 -10.63 2.54 2.31
N ILE A 19 -9.67 2.00 1.57
CA ILE A 19 -8.56 2.76 1.00
C ILE A 19 -9.06 4.00 0.24
N GLN A 20 -10.03 3.83 -0.66
CA GLN A 20 -10.58 4.98 -1.42
C GLN A 20 -11.24 6.02 -0.52
N ARG A 21 -12.03 5.58 0.47
CA ARG A 21 -12.66 6.50 1.43
C ARG A 21 -11.61 7.26 2.24
N PHE A 22 -10.56 6.58 2.66
CA PHE A 22 -9.44 7.20 3.34
C PHE A 22 -8.73 8.22 2.45
N MET A 23 -8.40 7.85 1.22
CA MET A 23 -7.72 8.71 0.23
C MET A 23 -8.48 10.00 -0.04
N PHE A 24 -9.78 9.89 -0.34
CA PHE A 24 -10.61 11.01 -0.81
C PHE A 24 -11.42 11.70 0.30
N ARG A 25 -11.10 11.44 1.57
CA ARG A 25 -11.76 12.09 2.69
C ARG A 25 -11.36 13.56 2.82
N SER A 26 -10.17 13.92 2.42
CA SER A 26 -9.67 15.31 2.38
C SER A 26 -9.58 15.80 0.94
N ASN A 27 -9.89 17.07 0.74
CA ASN A 27 -9.79 17.75 -0.55
C ASN A 27 -8.44 18.46 -0.73
N THR A 28 -7.51 18.33 0.21
CA THR A 28 -6.19 18.96 0.07
C THR A 28 -5.21 18.01 -0.61
N TYR A 29 -4.41 18.55 -1.53
CA TYR A 29 -3.39 17.82 -2.24
C TYR A 29 -2.40 17.11 -1.30
N MET A 30 -1.90 17.82 -0.30
CA MET A 30 -0.98 17.29 0.71
C MET A 30 -1.55 16.07 1.45
N ASP A 31 -2.81 16.14 1.87
CA ASP A 31 -3.45 15.04 2.61
C ASP A 31 -3.68 13.83 1.70
N THR A 32 -3.96 14.08 0.39
CA THR A 32 -4.16 13.00 -0.60
C THR A 32 -2.84 12.29 -0.90
N VAL A 33 -1.78 13.04 -1.16
CA VAL A 33 -0.44 12.49 -1.41
C VAL A 33 0.06 11.71 -0.19
N GLY A 34 0.00 12.31 1.00
CA GLY A 34 0.43 11.64 2.22
C GLY A 34 -0.43 10.42 2.57
N GLY A 35 -1.75 10.48 2.28
CA GLY A 35 -2.64 9.34 2.43
C GLY A 35 -2.29 8.19 1.49
N SER A 36 -1.94 8.48 0.24
CA SER A 36 -1.48 7.49 -0.73
C SER A 36 -0.18 6.82 -0.29
N ASP A 37 0.78 7.63 0.14
CA ASP A 37 2.08 7.13 0.57
C ASP A 37 1.96 6.30 1.87
N LEU A 38 1.11 6.74 2.81
CA LEU A 38 0.81 5.97 4.01
C LEU A 38 0.22 4.58 3.68
N ILE A 39 -0.76 4.51 2.78
CA ILE A 39 -1.39 3.23 2.38
C ILE A 39 -0.36 2.29 1.75
N LYS A 40 0.58 2.83 1.00
CA LYS A 40 1.62 2.04 0.33
C LYS A 40 2.51 1.29 1.32
N HIS A 41 2.79 1.88 2.47
CA HIS A 41 3.83 1.39 3.40
C HIS A 41 3.30 0.91 4.75
N ILE A 42 2.08 1.32 5.15
CA ILE A 42 1.59 1.08 6.51
C ILE A 42 1.59 -0.38 6.92
N LEU A 43 1.31 -1.29 5.97
CA LEU A 43 1.20 -2.71 6.27
C LEU A 43 2.56 -3.36 6.48
N ASP A 44 3.56 -2.96 5.69
CA ASP A 44 4.97 -3.37 5.88
C ASP A 44 5.49 -2.88 7.23
N ASP A 45 5.32 -1.58 7.50
CA ASP A 45 5.73 -0.96 8.76
C ASP A 45 5.03 -1.63 9.97
N ALA A 46 3.74 -1.95 9.84
CA ALA A 46 2.95 -2.58 10.90
C ALA A 46 3.37 -4.03 11.16
N ILE A 47 3.69 -4.80 10.12
CA ILE A 47 4.19 -6.17 10.27
C ILE A 47 5.56 -6.14 10.93
N PHE A 48 6.48 -5.32 10.44
CA PHE A 48 7.80 -5.16 11.03
C PHE A 48 7.70 -4.75 12.51
N PHE A 49 6.88 -3.75 12.82
CA PHE A 49 6.60 -3.36 14.20
C PHE A 49 6.07 -4.53 15.02
N ALA A 50 5.12 -5.30 14.49
CA ALA A 50 4.52 -6.41 15.21
C ALA A 50 5.55 -7.48 15.60
N LEU A 51 6.43 -7.88 14.68
CA LEU A 51 7.45 -8.91 14.93
C LEU A 51 8.39 -8.54 16.08
N HIS A 52 8.70 -7.25 16.23
CA HIS A 52 9.59 -6.74 17.27
C HIS A 52 8.89 -6.39 18.60
N HIS A 53 7.54 -6.30 18.62
CA HIS A 53 6.79 -5.83 19.80
C HIS A 53 5.77 -6.84 20.33
N ILE A 54 5.69 -8.05 19.78
CA ILE A 54 4.99 -9.18 20.43
C ILE A 54 5.79 -9.61 21.65
N ASP A 55 5.17 -10.44 22.50
CA ASP A 55 5.80 -10.95 23.72
C ASP A 55 5.83 -12.47 23.70
N PRO A 56 7.04 -13.09 23.66
CA PRO A 56 8.35 -12.46 23.42
C PRO A 56 8.50 -11.93 21.99
N PRO A 57 9.36 -10.93 21.73
CA PRO A 57 9.67 -10.47 20.39
C PRO A 57 10.40 -11.56 19.60
N LEU A 58 10.25 -11.55 18.27
CA LEU A 58 11.02 -12.45 17.40
C LEU A 58 12.42 -11.88 17.15
N ASN A 59 13.40 -12.78 17.17
CA ASN A 59 14.76 -12.48 16.75
C ASN A 59 14.87 -12.47 15.22
N GLU A 60 15.90 -11.86 14.68
CA GLU A 60 16.11 -11.76 13.20
C GLU A 60 16.23 -13.12 12.51
N ASP A 61 16.64 -14.17 13.23
CA ASP A 61 16.75 -15.54 12.72
C ASP A 61 15.47 -16.38 12.89
N GLU A 62 14.38 -15.80 13.40
CA GLU A 62 13.09 -16.46 13.61
C GLU A 62 12.01 -16.01 12.61
N TYR A 63 12.30 -15.03 11.75
CA TYR A 63 11.36 -14.59 10.72
C TYR A 63 12.06 -14.32 9.39
N ASP A 64 11.29 -14.40 8.30
CA ASP A 64 11.70 -13.98 6.98
C ASP A 64 10.62 -13.10 6.36
N ILE A 65 11.01 -11.86 6.04
CA ILE A 65 10.15 -10.85 5.38
C ILE A 65 10.49 -10.66 3.90
N SER A 66 11.41 -11.46 3.34
CA SER A 66 11.68 -11.43 1.91
C SER A 66 10.47 -11.90 1.11
N ALA A 67 10.13 -11.16 0.07
CA ALA A 67 9.12 -11.53 -0.91
C ALA A 67 9.74 -11.81 -2.29
N ASP A 68 11.08 -11.98 -2.37
CA ASP A 68 11.78 -12.29 -3.60
C ASP A 68 11.45 -13.71 -4.08
N PRO A 69 10.97 -13.91 -5.34
CA PRO A 69 10.64 -15.22 -5.88
C PRO A 69 11.87 -16.11 -6.12
N ASP A 70 13.06 -15.53 -6.27
CA ASP A 70 14.30 -16.26 -6.59
C ASP A 70 15.02 -16.73 -5.34
N GLU A 71 14.69 -16.18 -4.18
CA GLU A 71 15.24 -16.60 -2.90
C GLU A 71 14.63 -17.92 -2.40
N THR A 72 15.42 -18.65 -1.62
CA THR A 72 14.93 -19.83 -0.91
C THR A 72 13.92 -19.41 0.15
N ILE A 73 12.95 -20.28 0.45
CA ILE A 73 11.95 -20.04 1.48
C ILE A 73 12.42 -20.74 2.76
N PRO A 74 12.98 -20.00 3.74
CA PRO A 74 13.63 -20.60 4.91
C PRO A 74 12.66 -21.38 5.79
N TYR A 75 11.37 -21.02 5.78
CA TYR A 75 10.33 -21.68 6.56
C TYR A 75 10.26 -23.20 6.35
N PHE A 76 10.53 -23.69 5.14
CA PHE A 76 10.54 -25.12 4.84
C PHE A 76 11.90 -25.80 5.06
N ARG A 77 12.92 -25.03 5.44
CA ARG A 77 14.30 -25.51 5.66
C ARG A 77 14.69 -25.53 7.13
N SER A 78 14.02 -24.76 7.97
CA SER A 78 14.37 -24.58 9.37
C SER A 78 13.16 -24.37 10.25
N ASP A 79 13.04 -25.17 11.30
CA ASP A 79 11.97 -24.99 12.31
C ASP A 79 12.17 -23.74 13.18
N ARG A 80 13.34 -23.10 13.09
CA ARG A 80 13.61 -21.83 13.77
C ARG A 80 12.78 -20.67 13.19
N ILE A 81 12.45 -20.72 11.89
CA ILE A 81 11.63 -19.71 11.26
C ILE A 81 10.17 -19.88 11.69
N LEU A 82 9.72 -18.95 12.49
CA LEU A 82 8.36 -18.93 13.05
C LEU A 82 7.38 -18.14 12.18
N PHE A 83 7.88 -17.16 11.41
CA PHE A 83 7.10 -16.30 10.52
C PHE A 83 7.75 -16.23 9.14
N GLN A 84 6.95 -16.40 8.09
CA GLN A 84 7.37 -16.24 6.69
C GLN A 84 6.41 -15.35 5.92
N LEU A 85 6.90 -14.23 5.42
CA LEU A 85 6.14 -13.40 4.51
C LEU A 85 6.07 -14.07 3.13
N ILE A 86 4.87 -14.12 2.55
CA ILE A 86 4.65 -14.59 1.18
C ILE A 86 4.66 -13.39 0.24
N ILE A 87 3.82 -12.40 0.53
CA ILE A 87 3.76 -11.12 -0.16
C ILE A 87 3.34 -10.02 0.82
N CYS A 88 3.81 -8.80 0.60
CA CYS A 88 3.20 -7.57 1.10
C CYS A 88 3.10 -6.58 -0.07
N THR A 89 1.91 -6.11 -0.33
CA THR A 89 1.62 -5.14 -1.39
C THR A 89 0.66 -4.10 -0.84
N ALA A 90 0.57 -2.93 -1.46
CA ALA A 90 -0.25 -1.83 -0.99
C ALA A 90 -1.65 -2.30 -0.52
N GLY A 91 -1.80 -2.47 0.78
CA GLY A 91 -3.05 -2.85 1.42
C GLY A 91 -3.26 -4.34 1.68
N ASN A 92 -2.42 -5.26 1.18
CA ASN A 92 -2.56 -6.70 1.41
C ASN A 92 -1.26 -7.35 1.84
N ALA A 93 -1.31 -8.19 2.87
CA ALA A 93 -0.20 -9.05 3.25
C ALA A 93 -0.67 -10.49 3.44
N LEU A 94 0.11 -11.43 2.92
CA LEU A 94 -0.09 -12.86 3.06
C LEU A 94 1.16 -13.47 3.68
N PHE A 95 0.99 -14.28 4.74
CA PHE A 95 2.11 -14.89 5.45
C PHE A 95 1.72 -16.21 6.11
N ILE A 96 2.73 -17.01 6.45
CA ILE A 96 2.60 -18.27 7.21
C ILE A 96 3.26 -18.09 8.57
N VAL A 97 2.69 -18.69 9.60
CA VAL A 97 3.26 -18.75 10.95
C VAL A 97 3.10 -20.15 11.55
N ARG A 98 4.07 -20.53 12.40
CA ARG A 98 4.10 -21.87 13.06
C ARG A 98 2.96 -22.09 14.03
N SER A 99 2.33 -21.04 14.56
CA SER A 99 1.19 -21.22 15.47
C SER A 99 0.15 -20.12 15.31
N GLY A 100 -1.12 -20.48 15.48
CA GLY A 100 -2.21 -19.52 15.51
C GLY A 100 -2.10 -18.54 16.69
N GLU A 101 -1.46 -18.95 17.80
CA GLU A 101 -1.22 -18.02 18.90
C GLU A 101 -0.29 -16.89 18.50
N LEU A 102 0.82 -17.21 17.85
CA LEU A 102 1.73 -16.22 17.29
C LEU A 102 1.01 -15.32 16.27
N CYS A 103 0.24 -15.92 15.36
CA CYS A 103 -0.57 -15.18 14.41
C CYS A 103 -1.52 -14.18 15.12
N ARG A 104 -2.18 -14.59 16.18
CA ARG A 104 -3.07 -13.73 16.99
C ARG A 104 -2.31 -12.54 17.61
N LYS A 105 -1.10 -12.80 18.15
CA LYS A 105 -0.24 -11.74 18.71
C LYS A 105 0.14 -10.72 17.62
N ILE A 106 0.56 -11.20 16.44
CA ILE A 106 0.90 -10.36 15.29
C ILE A 106 -0.29 -9.51 14.86
N ILE A 107 -1.46 -10.12 14.62
CA ILE A 107 -2.68 -9.39 14.22
C ILE A 107 -3.02 -8.28 15.22
N ARG A 108 -2.93 -8.56 16.54
CA ARG A 108 -3.18 -7.55 17.58
C ARG A 108 -2.22 -6.36 17.49
N LYS A 109 -0.94 -6.61 17.28
CA LYS A 109 0.08 -5.56 17.18
C LYS A 109 -0.08 -4.75 15.90
N VAL A 110 -0.35 -5.42 14.77
CA VAL A 110 -0.67 -4.77 13.50
C VAL A 110 -1.91 -3.87 13.65
N SER A 111 -3.00 -4.39 14.23
CA SER A 111 -4.21 -3.61 14.47
C SER A 111 -3.95 -2.39 15.36
N ARG A 112 -3.11 -2.54 16.39
CA ARG A 112 -2.70 -1.42 17.25
C ARG A 112 -1.91 -0.39 16.48
N TYR A 113 -0.97 -0.81 15.64
CA TYR A 113 -0.18 0.08 14.80
C TYR A 113 -1.07 0.91 13.85
N TYR A 114 -2.10 0.28 13.26
CA TYR A 114 -3.09 0.99 12.43
C TYR A 114 -3.85 2.06 13.22
N LEU A 115 -4.29 1.75 14.44
CA LEU A 115 -4.98 2.73 15.28
C LEU A 115 -4.09 3.94 15.61
N ASP A 116 -2.81 3.71 15.85
CA ASP A 116 -1.88 4.76 16.25
C ASP A 116 -1.39 5.60 15.04
N ASN A 117 -1.25 4.99 13.85
CA ASN A 117 -0.60 5.62 12.69
C ASN A 117 -1.53 5.85 11.50
N ALA A 118 -2.71 5.24 11.46
CA ALA A 118 -3.69 5.38 10.39
C ALA A 118 -5.12 5.31 10.93
N TYR A 119 -5.39 6.06 11.95
CA TYR A 119 -6.60 6.08 12.77
C TYR A 119 -7.93 5.82 12.06
N SER A 120 -8.09 6.26 10.82
CA SER A 120 -9.33 6.08 10.04
C SER A 120 -9.26 4.95 8.99
N LEU A 121 -8.15 4.20 8.92
CA LEU A 121 -8.07 2.97 8.15
C LEU A 121 -8.51 1.77 8.98
N ASN A 122 -9.20 0.84 8.33
CA ASN A 122 -9.60 -0.42 8.91
C ASN A 122 -8.80 -1.56 8.28
N ILE A 123 -8.53 -2.60 9.08
CA ILE A 123 -7.88 -3.82 8.63
C ILE A 123 -8.78 -5.03 8.86
N ALA A 124 -8.89 -5.90 7.88
CA ALA A 124 -9.51 -7.21 8.01
C ALA A 124 -8.42 -8.27 8.06
N ALA A 125 -8.63 -9.31 8.88
CA ALA A 125 -7.73 -10.44 8.99
C ALA A 125 -8.50 -11.74 8.84
N ALA A 126 -8.02 -12.64 7.99
CA ALA A 126 -8.51 -14.01 7.93
C ALA A 126 -7.36 -14.99 8.18
N VAL A 127 -7.69 -16.10 8.85
CA VAL A 127 -6.70 -17.13 9.23
C VAL A 127 -7.31 -18.50 8.96
N THR A 128 -6.53 -19.37 8.31
CA THR A 128 -6.89 -20.78 8.09
C THR A 128 -5.75 -21.68 8.54
N GLU A 129 -6.08 -22.92 8.91
CA GLU A 129 -5.06 -23.94 9.14
C GLU A 129 -4.30 -24.19 7.84
N LYS A 130 -2.95 -24.26 7.94
CA LYS A 130 -2.10 -24.71 6.85
C LYS A 130 -2.24 -26.23 6.74
N THR A 131 -2.60 -26.71 5.56
CA THR A 131 -2.57 -28.14 5.21
C THR A 131 -1.40 -28.44 4.26
N ASP A 132 -1.45 -29.58 3.59
CA ASP A 132 -0.46 -29.94 2.57
C ASP A 132 -0.84 -29.47 1.16
N ASP A 133 -1.97 -28.76 1.02
CA ASP A 133 -2.48 -28.22 -0.25
C ASP A 133 -2.58 -26.70 -0.22
N PHE A 134 -1.54 -26.04 -0.73
CA PHE A 134 -1.47 -24.56 -0.80
C PHE A 134 -2.66 -23.96 -1.57
N GLY A 135 -3.02 -24.54 -2.71
CA GLY A 135 -4.09 -23.99 -3.55
C GLY A 135 -5.44 -24.00 -2.83
N ASN A 136 -5.76 -25.11 -2.16
CA ASN A 136 -6.98 -25.21 -1.39
C ASN A 136 -6.97 -24.30 -0.15
N ASP A 137 -5.82 -24.18 0.51
CA ASP A 137 -5.68 -23.29 1.68
C ASP A 137 -5.86 -21.83 1.31
N ILE A 138 -5.26 -21.39 0.19
CA ILE A 138 -5.46 -20.05 -0.37
C ILE A 138 -6.94 -19.82 -0.70
N PHE A 139 -7.61 -20.76 -1.35
CA PHE A 139 -9.03 -20.62 -1.68
C PHE A 139 -9.89 -20.47 -0.42
N ARG A 140 -9.67 -21.31 0.60
CA ARG A 140 -10.36 -21.24 1.90
C ARG A 140 -10.09 -19.91 2.60
N LEU A 141 -8.85 -19.44 2.55
CA LEU A 141 -8.42 -18.18 3.17
C LEU A 141 -9.13 -16.97 2.56
N TYR A 142 -9.16 -16.86 1.23
CA TYR A 142 -9.85 -15.76 0.55
C TYR A 142 -11.36 -15.81 0.75
N ARG A 143 -11.97 -17.01 0.75
CA ARG A 143 -13.39 -17.16 1.09
C ARG A 143 -13.66 -16.63 2.50
N LYS A 144 -12.86 -17.04 3.48
CA LYS A 144 -12.99 -16.57 4.87
C LYS A 144 -12.77 -15.06 4.99
N LEU A 145 -11.81 -14.50 4.24
CA LEU A 145 -11.61 -13.06 4.21
C LEU A 145 -12.86 -12.32 3.69
N ASN A 146 -13.50 -12.83 2.65
CA ASN A 146 -14.75 -12.25 2.13
C ASN A 146 -15.89 -12.35 3.13
N GLU A 147 -16.02 -13.46 3.86
CA GLU A 147 -16.98 -13.63 4.95
C GLU A 147 -16.73 -12.61 6.08
N VAL A 148 -15.46 -12.41 6.49
CA VAL A 148 -15.08 -11.40 7.49
C VAL A 148 -15.41 -10.00 6.99
N LYS A 149 -15.11 -9.69 5.73
CA LYS A 149 -15.43 -8.39 5.13
C LYS A 149 -16.93 -8.11 5.09
N ALA A 150 -17.74 -9.14 4.88
CA ALA A 150 -19.21 -9.01 4.83
C ALA A 150 -19.85 -8.90 6.22
N SER A 151 -19.27 -9.55 7.24
CA SER A 151 -19.85 -9.67 8.58
C SER A 151 -19.34 -8.65 9.60
N CYS A 152 -18.13 -8.09 9.38
CA CYS A 152 -17.56 -7.14 10.33
C CYS A 152 -18.04 -5.73 10.03
N ASP A 153 -18.61 -5.09 11.05
CA ASP A 153 -18.89 -3.66 11.02
C ASP A 153 -17.58 -2.88 10.81
N ILE A 154 -17.72 -1.83 10.04
CA ILE A 154 -16.61 -0.92 9.80
C ILE A 154 -16.55 0.02 10.99
N SER A 155 -15.42 0.00 11.71
CA SER A 155 -15.16 1.01 12.73
C SER A 155 -15.03 2.38 12.07
N GLU A 156 -15.90 3.29 12.44
CA GLU A 156 -15.79 4.68 12.02
C GLU A 156 -15.39 5.55 13.21
N PRO A 157 -14.53 6.54 12.99
CA PRO A 157 -14.27 7.55 14.00
C PRO A 157 -15.61 8.17 14.43
N LEU A 158 -15.81 8.34 15.73
CA LEU A 158 -16.99 9.03 16.25
C LEU A 158 -17.15 10.37 15.56
N GLY A 159 -18.37 10.62 15.10
CA GLY A 159 -18.73 11.90 14.50
C GLY A 159 -18.50 13.03 15.52
N THR A 160 -18.27 14.22 15.00
CA THR A 160 -18.04 15.41 15.83
C THR A 160 -19.32 15.81 16.56
N LEU A 161 -19.21 16.00 17.86
CA LEU A 161 -20.29 16.62 18.64
C LEU A 161 -20.50 18.07 18.18
N ALA A 162 -21.71 18.58 18.34
CA ALA A 162 -22.07 19.95 17.91
C ALA A 162 -21.22 21.05 18.57
N VAL A 163 -20.67 20.76 19.76
CA VAL A 163 -19.84 21.70 20.54
C VAL A 163 -18.35 21.65 20.18
N VAL A 164 -17.94 20.74 19.30
CA VAL A 164 -16.52 20.56 18.91
C VAL A 164 -16.31 21.21 17.54
N MET A 165 -15.22 21.99 17.43
CA MET A 165 -14.81 22.57 16.15
C MET A 165 -14.44 21.43 15.17
N LYS A 166 -14.96 21.53 13.94
CA LYS A 166 -14.70 20.58 12.87
C LYS A 166 -13.66 21.12 11.91
N GLU A 167 -12.71 20.27 11.54
CA GLU A 167 -11.85 20.58 10.41
C GLU A 167 -12.67 20.65 9.11
N ARG A 168 -12.43 21.70 8.34
CA ARG A 168 -13.22 21.99 7.12
C ARG A 168 -13.11 20.89 6.06
N ASN A 169 -11.93 20.26 5.93
CA ASN A 169 -11.66 19.30 4.85
C ASN A 169 -12.14 17.89 5.18
N THR A 170 -12.02 17.44 6.43
CA THR A 170 -12.34 16.07 6.84
C THR A 170 -13.65 15.96 7.62
N GLY A 171 -14.12 17.05 8.20
CA GLY A 171 -15.26 17.06 9.13
C GLY A 171 -14.94 16.42 10.49
N GLU A 172 -13.70 16.05 10.74
CA GLU A 172 -13.23 15.47 12.01
C GLU A 172 -12.97 16.56 13.06
N PRO A 173 -12.88 16.17 14.36
CA PRO A 173 -12.51 17.11 15.42
C PRO A 173 -11.16 17.78 15.15
N VAL A 174 -11.11 19.10 15.30
CA VAL A 174 -9.86 19.87 15.25
C VAL A 174 -9.02 19.54 16.48
N ILE A 175 -7.73 19.23 16.26
CA ILE A 175 -6.75 19.00 17.33
C ILE A 175 -5.70 20.10 17.40
N GLY A 176 -5.60 20.95 16.41
CA GLY A 176 -4.63 22.03 16.38
C GLY A 176 -4.83 23.00 15.24
N ILE A 177 -4.03 24.05 15.26
CA ILE A 177 -3.97 25.11 14.24
C ILE A 177 -2.52 25.14 13.72
N ALA A 178 -2.36 25.13 12.40
CA ALA A 178 -1.05 25.18 11.75
C ALA A 178 -0.43 26.58 11.91
N GLU A 179 0.81 26.60 12.36
CA GLU A 179 1.58 27.84 12.49
C GLU A 179 1.75 28.51 11.10
N GLY A 180 1.55 29.80 11.05
CA GLY A 180 1.73 30.63 9.85
C GLY A 180 0.51 30.70 8.92
N SER A 181 -0.22 29.61 8.66
CA SER A 181 -1.42 29.66 7.81
C SER A 181 -2.72 29.88 8.58
N GLY A 182 -2.74 29.53 9.87
CA GLY A 182 -3.97 29.53 10.67
C GLY A 182 -4.97 28.41 10.33
N ASP A 183 -4.59 27.49 9.47
CA ASP A 183 -5.44 26.37 9.07
C ASP A 183 -5.60 25.36 10.21
N THR A 184 -6.82 24.91 10.41
CA THR A 184 -7.13 23.86 11.40
C THR A 184 -6.80 22.49 10.83
N TYR A 185 -6.41 21.54 11.69
CA TYR A 185 -6.17 20.16 11.30
C TYR A 185 -6.71 19.14 12.32
N SER A 186 -7.12 17.98 11.80
CA SER A 186 -7.55 16.79 12.54
C SER A 186 -6.37 15.83 12.76
N VAL A 187 -6.62 14.76 13.52
CA VAL A 187 -5.64 13.64 13.68
C VAL A 187 -5.31 13.06 12.30
N SER A 188 -6.30 12.75 11.50
CA SER A 188 -6.11 12.18 10.16
C SER A 188 -5.28 13.07 9.25
N SER A 189 -5.58 14.37 9.19
CA SER A 189 -4.82 15.32 8.37
C SER A 189 -3.39 15.47 8.88
N SER A 190 -3.19 15.50 10.19
CA SER A 190 -1.84 15.58 10.79
C SER A 190 -0.99 14.38 10.39
N ILE A 191 -1.52 13.16 10.49
CA ILE A 191 -0.81 11.92 10.12
C ILE A 191 -0.43 11.94 8.64
N ARG A 192 -1.37 12.27 7.75
CA ARG A 192 -1.15 12.31 6.29
C ARG A 192 -0.10 13.34 5.90
N ARG A 193 -0.18 14.56 6.45
CA ARG A 193 0.80 15.63 6.18
C ARG A 193 2.20 15.27 6.66
N LYS A 194 2.31 14.66 7.85
CA LYS A 194 3.58 14.15 8.36
C LYS A 194 4.18 13.09 7.43
N GLU A 195 3.36 12.17 6.93
CA GLU A 195 3.82 11.15 6.01
C GLU A 195 4.28 11.74 4.68
N ALA A 196 3.52 12.67 4.09
CA ALA A 196 3.90 13.37 2.89
C ALA A 196 5.25 14.11 3.02
N GLN A 197 5.49 14.73 4.16
CA GLN A 197 6.74 15.40 4.48
C GLN A 197 7.90 14.43 4.72
N ARG A 198 7.65 13.36 5.50
CA ARG A 198 8.66 12.34 5.83
C ARG A 198 9.27 11.71 4.59
N ARG A 199 8.46 11.50 3.55
CA ARG A 199 8.90 10.85 2.32
C ARG A 199 9.19 11.80 1.18
N ASP A 200 9.18 13.11 1.44
CA ASP A 200 9.37 14.14 0.41
C ASP A 200 8.47 13.89 -0.82
N ALA A 201 7.23 13.45 -0.53
CA ALA A 201 6.27 13.02 -1.54
C ALA A 201 5.53 14.20 -2.21
N VAL A 202 5.70 15.40 -1.66
CA VAL A 202 4.99 16.59 -2.13
C VAL A 202 5.65 17.15 -3.37
N VAL A 203 4.86 17.31 -4.41
CA VAL A 203 5.24 17.99 -5.65
C VAL A 203 4.48 19.29 -5.76
N ASP A 204 5.15 20.35 -6.15
CA ASP A 204 4.49 21.61 -6.42
C ASP A 204 3.62 21.47 -7.68
N MET A 205 2.29 21.63 -7.51
CA MET A 205 1.34 21.53 -8.60
C MET A 205 1.63 22.52 -9.74
N LYS A 206 2.26 23.66 -9.42
CA LYS A 206 2.68 24.62 -10.44
C LYS A 206 3.81 24.09 -11.34
N GLN A 207 4.58 23.12 -10.85
CA GLN A 207 5.64 22.48 -11.65
C GLN A 207 5.10 21.45 -12.63
N ILE A 208 3.89 20.90 -12.36
CA ILE A 208 3.25 19.92 -13.23
C ILE A 208 2.08 20.49 -14.04
N SER A 209 1.64 21.70 -13.73
CA SER A 209 0.56 22.35 -14.47
C SER A 209 1.09 22.95 -15.77
N VAL A 210 0.27 22.90 -16.81
CA VAL A 210 0.57 23.48 -18.12
C VAL A 210 -0.34 24.68 -18.35
N SER A 211 0.26 25.82 -18.69
CA SER A 211 -0.50 26.99 -19.13
C SER A 211 -0.84 26.85 -20.61
N VAL A 212 -2.11 26.62 -20.93
CA VAL A 212 -2.59 26.32 -22.29
C VAL A 212 -3.18 27.54 -22.98
N THR A 213 -3.43 28.62 -22.25
CA THR A 213 -4.06 29.82 -22.80
C THR A 213 -3.28 31.08 -22.48
N SER A 214 -3.43 32.10 -23.35
CA SER A 214 -2.93 33.44 -23.10
C SER A 214 -3.50 34.09 -21.83
N GLU A 215 -4.58 33.52 -21.26
CA GLU A 215 -5.20 33.94 -20.01
C GLU A 215 -4.57 33.29 -18.76
N GLY A 216 -3.53 32.46 -18.92
CA GLY A 216 -2.82 31.85 -17.79
C GLY A 216 -3.57 30.73 -17.10
N ARG A 217 -4.56 30.09 -17.75
CA ARG A 217 -5.24 28.91 -17.19
C ARG A 217 -4.29 27.72 -17.21
N GLU A 218 -4.15 27.09 -16.06
CA GLU A 218 -3.30 25.90 -15.85
C GLU A 218 -4.14 24.63 -15.89
N TYR A 219 -3.66 23.63 -16.62
CA TYR A 219 -4.34 22.34 -16.76
C TYR A 219 -3.42 21.21 -16.29
N VAL A 220 -4.03 20.20 -15.69
CA VAL A 220 -3.39 18.93 -15.30
C VAL A 220 -4.24 17.80 -15.84
N ALA A 221 -3.60 16.84 -16.51
CA ALA A 221 -4.25 15.60 -16.92
C ALA A 221 -4.00 14.51 -15.89
N ALA A 222 -5.06 13.80 -15.49
CA ALA A 222 -4.97 12.62 -14.65
C ALA A 222 -5.30 11.38 -15.50
N ILE A 223 -4.39 10.41 -15.51
CA ILE A 223 -4.57 9.14 -16.20
C ILE A 223 -4.74 8.05 -15.13
N HIS A 224 -5.84 7.30 -15.21
CA HIS A 224 -6.08 6.14 -14.36
C HIS A 224 -6.02 4.86 -15.21
N ALA A 225 -5.25 3.88 -14.76
CA ALA A 225 -5.15 2.58 -15.37
C ALA A 225 -5.31 1.48 -14.32
N ASP A 226 -6.13 0.48 -14.59
CA ASP A 226 -6.40 -0.63 -13.67
C ASP A 226 -6.36 -1.96 -14.42
N GLY A 227 -5.94 -3.02 -13.70
CA GLY A 227 -5.87 -4.38 -14.24
C GLY A 227 -7.17 -5.14 -14.07
N ASN A 228 -7.81 -5.50 -15.18
CA ASN A 228 -9.08 -6.24 -15.17
C ASN A 228 -8.88 -7.70 -14.73
N ASN A 229 -9.74 -8.17 -13.81
CA ASN A 229 -9.84 -9.58 -13.40
C ASN A 229 -8.54 -10.22 -12.84
N LEU A 230 -7.54 -9.44 -12.44
CA LEU A 230 -6.27 -9.96 -11.91
C LEU A 230 -6.50 -10.91 -10.73
N GLY A 231 -7.35 -10.54 -9.78
CA GLY A 231 -7.64 -11.37 -8.60
C GLY A 231 -8.20 -12.75 -8.95
N ILE A 232 -9.10 -12.84 -9.92
CA ILE A 232 -9.68 -14.11 -10.38
C ILE A 232 -8.62 -14.96 -11.08
N THR A 233 -7.80 -14.36 -11.93
CA THR A 233 -6.73 -15.04 -12.66
C THR A 233 -5.68 -15.59 -11.71
N ILE A 234 -5.22 -14.80 -10.75
CA ILE A 234 -4.28 -15.20 -9.72
C ILE A 234 -4.87 -16.36 -8.89
N GLY A 235 -6.12 -16.23 -8.46
CA GLY A 235 -6.81 -17.27 -7.70
C GLY A 235 -6.85 -18.61 -8.43
N ARG A 236 -7.16 -18.62 -9.74
CA ARG A 236 -7.16 -19.85 -10.57
C ARG A 236 -5.77 -20.48 -10.69
N ILE A 237 -4.74 -19.66 -10.92
CA ILE A 237 -3.35 -20.16 -11.02
C ILE A 237 -2.91 -20.80 -9.73
N LEU A 238 -3.16 -20.16 -8.60
CA LEU A 238 -2.75 -20.65 -7.28
C LEU A 238 -3.54 -21.89 -6.86
N GLN A 239 -4.83 -21.97 -7.19
CA GLN A 239 -5.67 -23.13 -6.88
C GLN A 239 -5.18 -24.42 -7.55
N GLN A 240 -4.47 -24.31 -8.68
CA GLN A 240 -3.87 -25.45 -9.38
C GLN A 240 -2.48 -25.82 -8.87
N THR A 241 -2.03 -25.24 -7.75
CA THR A 241 -0.67 -25.44 -7.22
C THR A 241 -0.78 -25.98 -5.79
N PRO A 242 -0.79 -27.30 -5.60
CA PRO A 242 -0.89 -27.89 -4.26
C PRO A 242 0.39 -27.74 -3.43
N ASP A 243 1.57 -27.81 -4.05
CA ASP A 243 2.83 -27.68 -3.34
C ASP A 243 3.04 -26.27 -2.78
N TYR A 244 3.41 -26.18 -1.50
CA TYR A 244 3.54 -24.92 -0.79
C TYR A 244 4.71 -24.07 -1.26
N GLU A 245 5.90 -24.67 -1.41
CA GLU A 245 7.07 -23.89 -1.82
C GLU A 245 6.90 -23.35 -3.24
N LEU A 246 6.40 -24.19 -4.16
CA LEU A 246 6.08 -23.79 -5.52
C LEU A 246 4.97 -22.75 -5.54
N GLY A 247 3.94 -22.89 -4.71
CA GLY A 247 2.83 -21.97 -4.61
C GLY A 247 3.26 -20.57 -4.15
N ILE A 248 4.11 -20.49 -3.14
CA ILE A 248 4.69 -19.24 -2.66
C ILE A 248 5.55 -18.59 -3.74
N ARG A 249 6.46 -19.36 -4.38
CA ARG A 249 7.30 -18.84 -5.48
C ARG A 249 6.45 -18.31 -6.63
N ARG A 250 5.43 -19.05 -7.07
CA ARG A 250 4.49 -18.59 -8.11
C ARG A 250 3.77 -17.31 -7.70
N ARG A 251 3.32 -17.22 -6.44
CA ARG A 251 2.63 -16.01 -5.96
C ARG A 251 3.55 -14.79 -5.99
N ARG A 252 4.80 -14.95 -5.57
CA ARG A 252 5.84 -13.90 -5.61
C ARG A 252 6.17 -13.51 -7.07
N GLN A 253 6.35 -14.49 -7.97
CA GLN A 253 6.61 -14.27 -9.40
C GLN A 253 5.49 -13.50 -10.09
N ILE A 254 4.23 -13.86 -9.83
CA ILE A 254 3.07 -13.13 -10.36
C ILE A 254 3.09 -11.68 -9.91
N ASN A 255 3.37 -11.44 -8.62
CA ASN A 255 3.43 -10.08 -8.07
C ASN A 255 4.52 -9.25 -8.75
N ARG A 256 5.74 -9.79 -8.82
CA ARG A 256 6.87 -9.15 -9.53
C ARG A 256 6.53 -8.86 -10.99
N SER A 257 5.95 -9.83 -11.69
CA SER A 257 5.57 -9.67 -13.11
C SER A 257 4.54 -8.58 -13.32
N ILE A 258 3.56 -8.44 -12.42
CA ILE A 258 2.57 -7.35 -12.47
C ILE A 258 3.27 -6.00 -12.29
N GLU A 259 4.11 -5.85 -11.28
CA GLU A 259 4.83 -4.62 -10.98
C GLU A 259 5.77 -4.21 -12.13
N GLU A 260 6.57 -5.15 -12.64
CA GLU A 260 7.49 -4.89 -13.75
C GLU A 260 6.77 -4.54 -15.05
N ASN A 261 5.68 -5.26 -15.38
CA ASN A 261 4.91 -4.98 -16.58
C ASN A 261 4.21 -3.61 -16.49
N PHE A 262 3.67 -3.28 -15.31
CA PHE A 262 3.07 -1.96 -15.08
C PHE A 262 4.10 -0.85 -15.22
N ALA A 263 5.26 -0.98 -14.58
CA ALA A 263 6.36 -0.02 -14.65
C ALA A 263 6.88 0.15 -16.10
N ARG A 264 7.04 -0.97 -16.83
CA ARG A 264 7.49 -0.95 -18.24
C ARG A 264 6.46 -0.28 -19.14
N THR A 265 5.18 -0.58 -18.96
CA THR A 265 4.09 0.01 -19.76
C THR A 265 4.01 1.52 -19.52
N MET A 266 4.09 1.95 -18.26
CA MET A 266 4.10 3.37 -17.92
C MET A 266 5.31 4.09 -18.50
N ALA A 267 6.51 3.51 -18.36
CA ALA A 267 7.72 4.08 -18.95
C ALA A 267 7.63 4.21 -20.48
N GLY A 268 7.10 3.18 -21.15
CA GLY A 268 6.88 3.20 -22.60
C GLY A 268 5.86 4.26 -23.03
N ALA A 269 4.75 4.40 -22.30
CA ALA A 269 3.75 5.43 -22.57
C ALA A 269 4.35 6.85 -22.38
N MET A 270 5.15 7.06 -21.35
CA MET A 270 5.83 8.34 -21.10
C MET A 270 6.82 8.69 -22.21
N GLN A 271 7.62 7.72 -22.67
CA GLN A 271 8.53 7.93 -23.80
C GLN A 271 7.80 8.31 -25.09
N GLN A 272 6.65 7.68 -25.37
CA GLN A 272 5.83 8.03 -26.53
C GLN A 272 5.24 9.43 -26.41
N LEU A 273 4.75 9.83 -25.23
CA LEU A 273 4.26 11.18 -24.97
C LEU A 273 5.37 12.22 -25.13
N GLU A 274 6.56 11.93 -24.61
CA GLU A 274 7.73 12.80 -24.75
C GLU A 274 8.13 12.96 -26.22
N ALA A 275 8.21 11.86 -26.96
CA ALA A 275 8.51 11.89 -28.40
C ALA A 275 7.45 12.68 -29.19
N TYR A 276 6.17 12.46 -28.90
CA TYR A 276 5.08 13.23 -29.50
C TYR A 276 5.19 14.71 -29.19
N TYR A 277 5.47 15.06 -27.94
CA TYR A 277 5.66 16.43 -27.51
C TYR A 277 6.81 17.11 -28.28
N HIS A 278 7.99 16.48 -28.32
CA HIS A 278 9.15 17.02 -29.06
C HIS A 278 8.91 17.18 -30.57
N ALA A 279 8.08 16.29 -31.15
CA ALA A 279 7.75 16.38 -32.58
C ALA A 279 6.77 17.52 -32.91
N HIS A 280 5.88 17.90 -31.99
CA HIS A 280 4.78 18.83 -32.28
C HIS A 280 4.92 20.18 -31.58
N CYS A 281 5.73 20.29 -30.54
CA CYS A 281 5.98 21.53 -29.79
C CYS A 281 7.34 22.13 -30.17
N LYS A 282 7.39 22.85 -31.26
CA LYS A 282 8.65 23.34 -31.90
C LYS A 282 9.38 24.51 -31.21
N ASN A 283 8.85 25.13 -30.17
CA ASN A 283 9.38 26.36 -29.59
C ASN A 283 9.62 26.31 -28.07
N GLY A 284 10.39 25.35 -27.58
CA GLY A 284 10.64 25.32 -26.14
C GLY A 284 12.05 24.86 -25.80
N SER A 285 13.02 25.78 -25.82
CA SER A 285 14.39 25.52 -25.34
C SER A 285 14.48 25.30 -23.82
N ASP A 286 13.36 25.45 -23.06
CA ASP A 286 13.37 25.42 -21.58
C ASP A 286 12.85 24.12 -20.98
N LEU A 287 12.50 23.13 -21.78
CA LEU A 287 11.75 21.94 -21.33
C LEU A 287 12.61 20.71 -21.01
N ALA A 288 13.88 20.74 -21.38
CA ALA A 288 14.81 19.62 -21.11
C ALA A 288 15.08 19.37 -19.60
N HIS A 289 14.73 20.31 -18.73
CA HIS A 289 14.98 20.22 -17.30
C HIS A 289 13.81 19.67 -16.47
N SER A 290 12.60 19.56 -17.02
CA SER A 290 11.42 19.11 -16.28
C SER A 290 11.15 17.60 -16.35
N PHE A 291 11.84 16.85 -17.22
CA PHE A 291 11.78 15.41 -17.32
C PHE A 291 12.99 14.72 -16.68
N SER A 292 13.13 14.83 -15.39
CA SER A 292 14.05 13.95 -14.67
C SER A 292 13.20 12.94 -13.89
N PRO A 293 13.30 11.63 -14.21
CA PRO A 293 12.81 10.63 -13.28
C PRO A 293 13.69 10.77 -12.02
N ARG A 294 13.16 11.37 -10.98
CA ARG A 294 13.84 11.35 -9.68
C ARG A 294 13.90 9.89 -9.27
N ARG A 295 15.04 9.26 -9.47
CA ARG A 295 15.39 7.99 -8.84
C ARG A 295 15.48 8.28 -7.34
N ARG A 296 14.42 7.98 -6.60
CA ARG A 296 14.54 7.87 -5.15
C ARG A 296 15.36 6.62 -4.85
N ALA A 297 16.22 6.74 -3.85
CA ALA A 297 16.99 5.60 -3.36
C ALA A 297 16.04 4.44 -3.05
N ALA A 298 16.39 3.26 -3.53
CA ALA A 298 15.64 2.03 -3.27
C ALA A 298 15.42 1.88 -1.76
N ASN A 299 14.18 1.65 -1.38
CA ASN A 299 13.87 1.26 -0.02
C ASN A 299 14.49 -0.12 0.20
N PRO A 300 15.35 -0.34 1.21
CA PRO A 300 16.06 -1.62 1.38
C PRO A 300 15.13 -2.83 1.56
N VAL A 301 13.84 -2.59 1.82
CA VAL A 301 12.83 -3.64 2.01
C VAL A 301 12.07 -4.00 0.72
N SER A 302 11.97 -3.13 -0.28
CA SER A 302 11.20 -3.39 -1.50
C SER A 302 12.00 -3.49 -2.80
N GLY A 303 13.25 -3.08 -2.81
CA GLY A 303 14.18 -3.24 -3.96
C GLY A 303 13.82 -2.53 -5.27
N LEU A 304 12.68 -1.85 -5.37
CA LEU A 304 12.18 -1.26 -6.61
C LEU A 304 12.29 0.27 -6.61
N PRO A 305 12.76 0.89 -7.73
CA PRO A 305 12.80 2.33 -7.87
C PRO A 305 11.38 2.90 -8.02
N GLU A 306 11.05 3.89 -7.19
CA GLU A 306 9.83 4.67 -7.37
C GLU A 306 9.95 5.57 -8.60
N ALA A 307 9.09 5.37 -9.59
CA ALA A 307 8.99 6.24 -10.75
C ALA A 307 7.86 7.27 -10.52
N GLY A 308 8.25 8.49 -10.18
CA GLY A 308 7.35 9.64 -10.29
C GLY A 308 7.53 10.31 -11.65
N PHE A 309 6.46 10.48 -12.41
CA PHE A 309 6.51 11.04 -13.75
C PHE A 309 5.79 12.38 -13.83
N PHE A 310 6.40 13.36 -14.49
CA PHE A 310 5.83 14.67 -14.74
C PHE A 310 5.81 14.95 -16.24
N LEU A 311 4.71 15.51 -16.75
CA LEU A 311 4.59 15.95 -18.15
C LEU A 311 5.02 17.41 -18.32
N PRO A 312 5.79 17.76 -19.35
CA PRO A 312 6.19 19.12 -19.60
C PRO A 312 5.10 19.98 -20.25
N ARG A 313 5.34 21.28 -20.28
CA ARG A 313 4.46 22.29 -20.85
C ARG A 313 4.41 22.19 -22.37
N CYS A 314 3.21 22.13 -22.95
CA CYS A 314 3.00 22.38 -24.38
C CYS A 314 2.48 23.81 -24.59
N PRO A 315 3.08 24.63 -25.49
CA PRO A 315 2.65 25.99 -25.68
C PRO A 315 1.46 26.19 -26.64
N GLU A 316 0.97 25.14 -27.30
CA GLU A 316 -0.08 25.29 -28.31
C GLU A 316 -1.17 24.21 -28.18
N PHE A 317 -2.28 24.62 -27.56
CA PHE A 317 -3.65 24.19 -27.89
C PHE A 317 -4.59 25.37 -27.67
#